data_fe0f73f23bcbe7319819787056b14cee
#
_entry.id   fe0f73f23bcbe7319819787056b14cee
#
_cell.length_a   1.000
_cell.length_b   1.000
_cell.length_c   1.000
_cell.angle_alpha   90.00
_cell.angle_beta   90.00
_cell.angle_gamma   90.00
#
_symmetry.space_group_name_H-M   'P 1'
#
loop_
_entity.id
_entity.type
_entity.pdbx_description
1 polymer ?
#
loop_
_entity_poly.entity_id
_entity_poly.type
_entity_poly.pdbx_seq_one_letter_code
_entity_poly.pdbx_strand_id
1 'polypeptide(L)'
;IEISTAYYIKALKDIHVDAHFGIKTVDAAADKILVEYSSPNTNKPLHLGHIRNNLLGASVANILSANGQNVHTTQIINDRGIHICKSMVAWEQFGNGETPITTNLKGDALVGKYYVLFDQQYKKEIADLVAAGTDEETAKNTASILLQAKDMLIRWEQKDASVLALWEKMNAWVYEGFDETYKRLGVHFDSYYYESNTYVLGKEIVTEGLDKGVFFKK
;
A
#
# COMPACT_ATOMS: atom_id res chain seq x y z
N ILE A 1 42.83 -27.87 8.43
CA ILE A 1 41.88 -28.98 8.71
C ILE A 1 41.40 -29.46 7.36
N GLU A 2 41.67 -30.75 7.05
CA GLU A 2 41.19 -31.41 5.83
C GLU A 2 40.00 -32.28 6.19
N ILE A 3 38.87 -32.06 5.49
CA ILE A 3 37.65 -32.83 5.71
C ILE A 3 37.67 -34.06 4.81
N SER A 4 37.39 -35.23 5.37
CA SER A 4 37.44 -36.47 4.63
C SER A 4 36.36 -36.59 3.55
N THR A 5 36.66 -37.26 2.43
CA THR A 5 35.67 -37.55 1.38
C THR A 5 34.46 -38.32 1.90
N ALA A 6 34.63 -39.18 2.89
CA ALA A 6 33.53 -39.92 3.52
C ALA A 6 32.51 -38.98 4.21
N TYR A 7 32.98 -37.88 4.82
CA TYR A 7 32.13 -36.88 5.42
C TYR A 7 31.28 -36.17 4.34
N TYR A 8 31.90 -35.74 3.24
CA TYR A 8 31.16 -35.10 2.14
C TYR A 8 30.10 -36.02 1.53
N ILE A 9 30.43 -37.31 1.32
CA ILE A 9 29.49 -38.30 0.79
C ILE A 9 28.33 -38.49 1.75
N LYS A 10 28.61 -38.58 3.05
CA LYS A 10 27.53 -38.67 4.08
C LYS A 10 26.66 -37.44 4.07
N ALA A 11 27.22 -36.23 4.13
CA ALA A 11 26.47 -34.97 4.09
C ALA A 11 25.62 -34.86 2.82
N LEU A 12 26.14 -35.23 1.66
CA LEU A 12 25.40 -35.26 0.40
C LEU A 12 24.20 -36.23 0.46
N LYS A 13 24.37 -37.40 1.05
CA LYS A 13 23.26 -38.34 1.25
C LYS A 13 22.20 -37.80 2.18
N ASP A 14 22.61 -37.20 3.30
CA ASP A 14 21.71 -36.59 4.27
C ASP A 14 20.89 -35.44 3.61
N ILE A 15 21.54 -34.58 2.83
CA ILE A 15 20.88 -33.53 2.04
C ILE A 15 19.89 -34.11 1.01
N HIS A 16 20.31 -35.20 0.32
CA HIS A 16 19.48 -35.79 -0.74
C HIS A 16 18.18 -36.41 -0.24
N VAL A 17 18.18 -36.97 0.98
CA VAL A 17 17.00 -37.63 1.56
C VAL A 17 16.09 -36.70 2.36
N ASP A 18 16.55 -35.52 2.71
CA ASP A 18 15.82 -34.53 3.48
C ASP A 18 15.57 -33.27 2.66
N ALA A 19 14.37 -33.12 2.11
CA ALA A 19 13.96 -31.94 1.34
C ALA A 19 13.99 -30.63 2.15
N HIS A 20 14.03 -30.73 3.47
CA HIS A 20 14.07 -29.60 4.39
C HIS A 20 15.41 -29.48 5.13
N PHE A 21 16.46 -30.12 4.60
CA PHE A 21 17.79 -30.07 5.18
C PHE A 21 18.27 -28.64 5.45
N GLY A 22 18.62 -28.37 6.70
CA GLY A 22 19.06 -27.04 7.14
C GLY A 22 17.95 -26.09 7.56
N ILE A 23 16.68 -26.47 7.36
CA ILE A 23 15.52 -25.69 7.83
C ILE A 23 15.13 -26.20 9.22
N LYS A 24 15.03 -25.29 10.18
CA LYS A 24 14.59 -25.61 11.55
C LYS A 24 13.06 -25.69 11.61
N THR A 25 12.57 -26.59 12.44
CA THR A 25 11.12 -26.63 12.77
C THR A 25 10.73 -25.37 13.52
N VAL A 26 9.63 -24.75 13.10
CA VAL A 26 9.08 -23.57 13.77
C VAL A 26 8.48 -23.99 15.12
N ASP A 27 8.85 -23.30 16.19
CA ASP A 27 8.16 -23.41 17.46
C ASP A 27 6.92 -22.50 17.45
N ALA A 28 5.76 -23.12 17.27
CA ALA A 28 4.48 -22.40 17.24
C ALA A 28 4.09 -21.76 18.60
N ALA A 29 4.73 -22.16 19.69
CA ALA A 29 4.54 -21.58 21.02
C ALA A 29 5.47 -20.39 21.30
N ALA A 30 6.49 -20.18 20.44
CA ALA A 30 7.37 -19.02 20.57
C ALA A 30 6.65 -17.71 20.22
N ASP A 31 7.16 -16.61 20.74
CA ASP A 31 6.68 -15.27 20.42
C ASP A 31 6.69 -15.03 18.91
N LYS A 32 5.62 -14.41 18.41
CA LYS A 32 5.53 -14.04 17.00
C LYS A 32 6.47 -12.89 16.67
N ILE A 33 7.21 -13.05 15.59
CA ILE A 33 7.97 -11.97 14.95
C ILE A 33 7.12 -11.39 13.84
N LEU A 34 6.68 -10.16 14.00
CA LEU A 34 5.93 -9.43 12.98
C LEU A 34 6.89 -8.82 11.97
N VAL A 35 6.71 -9.12 10.70
CA VAL A 35 7.49 -8.52 9.60
C VAL A 35 6.51 -7.78 8.68
N GLU A 36 6.56 -6.44 8.75
CA GLU A 36 5.77 -5.55 7.90
C GLU A 36 6.57 -5.13 6.68
N TYR A 37 6.00 -5.26 5.49
CA TYR A 37 6.58 -4.75 4.24
C TYR A 37 5.50 -4.47 3.21
N SER A 38 5.88 -3.88 2.07
CA SER A 38 5.00 -3.31 1.04
C SER A 38 4.30 -2.03 1.50
N SER A 39 3.20 -2.12 2.23
CA SER A 39 2.42 -1.00 2.80
C SER A 39 2.19 0.16 1.81
N PRO A 40 1.57 -0.10 0.64
CA PRO A 40 1.46 0.85 -0.45
C PRO A 40 0.25 1.77 -0.30
N ASN A 41 0.32 2.92 -1.01
CA ASN A 41 -0.85 3.77 -1.24
C ASN A 41 -1.63 3.29 -2.47
N THR A 42 -2.96 3.37 -2.43
CA THR A 42 -3.83 2.87 -3.51
C THR A 42 -4.02 3.85 -4.68
N ASN A 43 -3.33 4.96 -4.71
CA ASN A 43 -3.45 5.97 -5.77
C ASN A 43 -2.52 5.75 -6.97
N LYS A 44 -1.66 4.76 -6.94
CA LYS A 44 -0.67 4.48 -8.01
C LYS A 44 -0.17 3.04 -7.97
N PRO A 45 0.36 2.52 -9.09
CA PRO A 45 0.97 1.20 -9.13
C PRO A 45 2.24 1.11 -8.28
N LEU A 46 2.61 -0.13 -7.92
CA LEU A 46 3.87 -0.41 -7.26
C LEU A 46 5.04 -0.04 -8.19
N HIS A 47 6.02 0.68 -7.68
CA HIS A 47 7.24 1.05 -8.40
C HIS A 47 8.47 0.32 -7.83
N LEU A 48 9.64 0.51 -8.44
CA LEU A 48 10.88 -0.20 -8.07
C LEU A 48 11.21 -0.11 -6.57
N GLY A 49 10.90 1.01 -5.91
CA GLY A 49 11.08 1.14 -4.46
C GLY A 49 10.22 0.16 -3.67
N HIS A 50 8.96 -0.04 -4.09
CA HIS A 50 8.07 -1.06 -3.49
C HIS A 50 8.57 -2.48 -3.79
N ILE A 51 9.01 -2.75 -5.02
CA ILE A 51 9.56 -4.07 -5.39
C ILE A 51 10.76 -4.42 -4.51
N ARG A 52 11.71 -3.47 -4.34
CA ARG A 52 12.85 -3.66 -3.44
C ARG A 52 12.40 -3.93 -2.00
N ASN A 53 11.47 -3.16 -1.47
CA ASN A 53 10.93 -3.33 -0.12
C ASN A 53 10.28 -4.71 0.04
N ASN A 54 9.45 -5.13 -0.93
CA ASN A 54 8.80 -6.42 -0.93
C ASN A 54 9.82 -7.59 -0.91
N LEU A 55 10.83 -7.53 -1.77
CA LEU A 55 11.84 -8.59 -1.84
C LEU A 55 12.70 -8.64 -0.57
N LEU A 56 13.04 -7.49 0.01
CA LEU A 56 13.78 -7.44 1.28
C LEU A 56 12.94 -8.00 2.43
N GLY A 57 11.69 -7.56 2.57
CA GLY A 57 10.80 -8.03 3.62
C GLY A 57 10.54 -9.54 3.54
N ALA A 58 10.20 -10.02 2.35
CA ALA A 58 9.99 -11.45 2.11
C ALA A 58 11.27 -12.27 2.39
N SER A 59 12.44 -11.77 1.98
CA SER A 59 13.72 -12.46 2.25
C SER A 59 14.01 -12.56 3.73
N VAL A 60 13.80 -11.47 4.49
CA VAL A 60 13.97 -11.46 5.95
C VAL A 60 13.00 -12.45 6.61
N ALA A 61 11.71 -12.40 6.23
CA ALA A 61 10.70 -13.31 6.74
C ALA A 61 11.07 -14.78 6.49
N ASN A 62 11.50 -15.11 5.28
CA ASN A 62 11.91 -16.46 4.90
C ASN A 62 13.14 -16.94 5.68
N ILE A 63 14.16 -16.08 5.87
CA ILE A 63 15.36 -16.42 6.65
C ILE A 63 15.00 -16.68 8.12
N LEU A 64 14.16 -15.85 8.70
CA LEU A 64 13.70 -16.02 10.08
C LEU A 64 12.91 -17.32 10.23
N SER A 65 11.97 -17.59 9.33
CA SER A 65 11.18 -18.83 9.31
C SER A 65 12.06 -20.05 9.13
N ALA A 66 13.04 -20.02 8.22
CA ALA A 66 14.01 -21.11 8.03
C ALA A 66 14.88 -21.36 9.28
N ASN A 67 15.06 -20.35 10.12
CA ASN A 67 15.73 -20.49 11.41
C ASN A 67 14.80 -20.94 12.56
N GLY A 68 13.55 -21.30 12.26
CA GLY A 68 12.59 -21.83 13.24
C GLY A 68 11.84 -20.74 14.01
N GLN A 69 11.91 -19.48 13.57
CA GLN A 69 11.15 -18.41 14.21
C GLN A 69 9.67 -18.45 13.80
N ASN A 70 8.78 -18.08 14.72
CA ASN A 70 7.35 -17.92 14.44
C ASN A 70 7.09 -16.57 13.78
N VAL A 71 7.17 -16.51 12.46
CA VAL A 71 7.05 -15.27 11.68
C VAL A 71 5.61 -15.06 11.23
N HIS A 72 5.15 -13.83 11.32
CA HIS A 72 3.87 -13.37 10.78
C HIS A 72 4.11 -12.15 9.87
N THR A 73 3.78 -12.30 8.59
CA THR A 73 3.96 -11.24 7.60
C THR A 73 2.72 -10.39 7.46
N THR A 74 2.89 -9.08 7.36
CA THR A 74 1.77 -8.14 7.26
C THR A 74 2.08 -6.94 6.39
N GLN A 75 1.03 -6.25 5.95
CA GLN A 75 1.12 -4.93 5.33
C GLN A 75 -0.04 -4.03 5.76
N ILE A 76 0.21 -2.72 5.74
CA ILE A 76 -0.79 -1.69 5.99
C ILE A 76 -1.04 -0.97 4.66
N ILE A 77 -2.21 -1.16 4.08
CA ILE A 77 -2.59 -0.53 2.82
C ILE A 77 -3.20 0.84 3.13
N ASN A 78 -2.60 1.89 2.57
CA ASN A 78 -3.13 3.24 2.69
C ASN A 78 -4.15 3.48 1.57
N ASP A 79 -5.40 3.14 1.86
CA ASP A 79 -6.55 3.15 0.95
C ASP A 79 -7.47 4.36 1.15
N ARG A 80 -7.13 5.30 2.04
CA ARG A 80 -7.91 6.53 2.29
C ARG A 80 -7.07 7.80 2.14
N GLY A 81 -7.75 8.94 2.20
CA GLY A 81 -7.15 10.26 2.22
C GLY A 81 -7.19 10.96 0.87
N ILE A 82 -6.57 12.14 0.82
CA ILE A 82 -6.67 13.04 -0.32
C ILE A 82 -6.12 12.45 -1.62
N HIS A 83 -5.14 11.55 -1.53
CA HIS A 83 -4.48 11.01 -2.73
C HIS A 83 -5.40 10.09 -3.55
N ILE A 84 -6.16 9.21 -2.91
CA ILE A 84 -7.16 8.40 -3.64
C ILE A 84 -8.32 9.29 -4.14
N CYS A 85 -8.76 10.29 -3.35
CA CYS A 85 -9.78 11.23 -3.79
C CYS A 85 -9.38 12.00 -5.05
N LYS A 86 -8.10 12.35 -5.21
CA LYS A 86 -7.58 12.95 -6.45
C LYS A 86 -7.81 12.05 -7.67
N SER A 87 -7.49 10.77 -7.55
CA SER A 87 -7.75 9.80 -8.63
C SER A 87 -9.23 9.63 -8.90
N MET A 88 -10.07 9.61 -7.85
CA MET A 88 -11.52 9.49 -7.96
C MET A 88 -12.13 10.68 -8.70
N VAL A 89 -11.79 11.92 -8.31
CA VAL A 89 -12.26 13.14 -8.99
C VAL A 89 -11.87 13.14 -10.47
N ALA A 90 -10.60 12.82 -10.78
CA ALA A 90 -10.16 12.76 -12.16
C ALA A 90 -10.89 11.68 -12.97
N TRP A 91 -11.17 10.52 -12.37
CA TRP A 91 -11.93 9.47 -13.02
C TRP A 91 -13.38 9.85 -13.27
N GLU A 92 -14.06 10.50 -12.30
CA GLU A 92 -15.42 11.00 -12.48
C GLU A 92 -15.52 12.03 -13.61
N GLN A 93 -14.56 12.96 -13.70
CA GLN A 93 -14.62 14.04 -14.68
C GLN A 93 -14.17 13.63 -16.08
N PHE A 94 -13.18 12.77 -16.19
CA PHE A 94 -12.49 12.49 -17.45
C PHE A 94 -12.53 11.02 -17.85
N GLY A 95 -13.01 10.13 -16.99
CA GLY A 95 -12.93 8.69 -17.18
C GLY A 95 -13.96 8.11 -18.13
N ASN A 96 -15.08 8.82 -18.37
CA ASN A 96 -16.15 8.35 -19.25
C ASN A 96 -16.56 6.89 -19.01
N GLY A 97 -16.48 6.42 -17.77
CA GLY A 97 -16.82 5.05 -17.39
C GLY A 97 -15.74 4.00 -17.70
N GLU A 98 -14.51 4.40 -18.02
CA GLU A 98 -13.39 3.46 -18.21
C GLU A 98 -13.23 2.53 -17.00
N THR A 99 -12.94 1.27 -17.29
CA THR A 99 -12.64 0.23 -16.31
C THR A 99 -11.37 -0.52 -16.72
N PRO A 100 -10.75 -1.31 -15.83
CA PRO A 100 -9.63 -2.18 -16.21
C PRO A 100 -9.96 -3.07 -17.42
N ILE A 101 -11.18 -3.59 -17.48
CA ILE A 101 -11.65 -4.45 -18.60
C ILE A 101 -11.71 -3.66 -19.91
N THR A 102 -12.34 -2.49 -19.91
CA THR A 102 -12.54 -1.69 -21.16
C THR A 102 -11.25 -1.12 -21.70
N THR A 103 -10.27 -0.85 -20.83
CA THR A 103 -8.98 -0.27 -21.20
C THR A 103 -7.86 -1.30 -21.37
N ASN A 104 -8.10 -2.55 -20.98
CA ASN A 104 -7.07 -3.59 -20.89
C ASN A 104 -5.84 -3.15 -20.05
N LEU A 105 -6.07 -2.28 -19.07
CA LEU A 105 -5.06 -1.85 -18.10
C LEU A 105 -5.24 -2.62 -16.81
N LYS A 106 -4.11 -2.89 -16.14
CA LYS A 106 -4.10 -3.37 -14.77
C LYS A 106 -4.76 -2.33 -13.85
N GLY A 107 -5.53 -2.76 -12.85
CA GLY A 107 -6.36 -1.87 -12.05
C GLY A 107 -5.60 -0.73 -11.37
N ASP A 108 -4.45 -1.03 -10.75
CA ASP A 108 -3.57 -0.02 -10.14
C ASP A 108 -2.95 0.94 -11.17
N ALA A 109 -2.69 0.46 -12.40
CA ALA A 109 -2.21 1.29 -13.50
C ALA A 109 -3.31 2.23 -13.99
N LEU A 110 -4.56 1.77 -14.06
CA LEU A 110 -5.70 2.61 -14.43
C LEU A 110 -5.91 3.73 -13.40
N VAL A 111 -5.93 3.41 -12.11
CA VAL A 111 -6.08 4.41 -11.04
C VAL A 111 -4.91 5.39 -11.04
N GLY A 112 -3.69 4.89 -11.26
CA GLY A 112 -2.49 5.72 -11.41
C GLY A 112 -2.54 6.67 -12.60
N LYS A 113 -3.13 6.26 -13.75
CA LYS A 113 -3.40 7.13 -14.91
C LYS A 113 -4.20 8.36 -14.49
N TYR A 114 -5.26 8.17 -13.71
CA TYR A 114 -6.10 9.27 -13.23
C TYR A 114 -5.43 10.12 -12.16
N TYR A 115 -4.55 9.55 -11.35
CA TYR A 115 -3.73 10.34 -10.44
C TYR A 115 -2.80 11.32 -11.18
N VAL A 116 -2.17 10.87 -12.26
CA VAL A 116 -1.33 11.71 -13.12
C VAL A 116 -2.18 12.76 -13.85
N LEU A 117 -3.35 12.38 -14.35
CA LEU A 117 -4.27 13.30 -15.01
C LEU A 117 -4.75 14.41 -14.06
N PHE A 118 -5.05 14.06 -12.80
CA PHE A 118 -5.36 15.05 -11.77
C PHE A 118 -4.22 16.08 -11.62
N ASP A 119 -2.99 15.62 -11.52
CA ASP A 119 -1.82 16.51 -11.35
C ASP A 119 -1.64 17.45 -12.55
N GLN A 120 -1.87 16.94 -13.76
CA GLN A 120 -1.83 17.75 -14.99
C GLN A 120 -2.91 18.84 -14.98
N GLN A 121 -4.15 18.50 -14.65
CA GLN A 121 -5.25 19.47 -14.56
C GLN A 121 -5.03 20.47 -13.44
N TYR A 122 -4.57 20.03 -12.30
CA TYR A 122 -4.23 20.89 -11.17
C TYR A 122 -3.15 21.93 -11.53
N LYS A 123 -2.08 21.51 -12.20
CA LYS A 123 -1.03 22.41 -12.67
C LYS A 123 -1.54 23.41 -13.71
N LYS A 124 -2.44 22.97 -14.61
CA LYS A 124 -3.08 23.85 -15.59
C LYS A 124 -3.93 24.89 -14.90
N GLU A 125 -4.80 24.52 -13.97
CA GLU A 125 -5.65 25.47 -13.22
C GLU A 125 -4.82 26.49 -12.45
N ILE A 126 -3.69 26.07 -11.82
CA ILE A 126 -2.76 27.00 -11.16
C ILE A 126 -2.21 28.00 -12.17
N ALA A 127 -1.74 27.55 -13.32
CA ALA A 127 -1.18 28.44 -14.34
C ALA A 127 -2.21 29.43 -14.85
N ASP A 128 -3.46 29.00 -15.06
CA ASP A 128 -4.56 29.85 -15.51
C ASP A 128 -4.91 30.92 -14.44
N LEU A 129 -4.94 30.54 -13.16
CA LEU A 129 -5.18 31.46 -12.04
C LEU A 129 -4.05 32.49 -11.88
N VAL A 130 -2.81 32.06 -12.00
CA VAL A 130 -1.64 32.97 -11.94
C VAL A 130 -1.64 33.95 -13.11
N ALA A 131 -1.97 33.47 -14.33
CA ALA A 131 -2.11 34.33 -15.50
C ALA A 131 -3.25 35.36 -15.34
N ALA A 132 -4.29 35.03 -14.55
CA ALA A 132 -5.39 35.93 -14.20
C ALA A 132 -5.04 36.90 -13.05
N GLY A 133 -3.81 36.86 -12.51
CA GLY A 133 -3.33 37.78 -11.48
C GLY A 133 -3.41 37.28 -10.04
N THR A 134 -3.76 35.99 -9.84
CA THR A 134 -3.73 35.37 -8.51
C THR A 134 -2.28 35.03 -8.13
N ASP A 135 -1.87 35.26 -6.90
CA ASP A 135 -0.58 34.79 -6.41
C ASP A 135 -0.50 33.27 -6.42
N GLU A 136 0.71 32.73 -6.60
CA GLU A 136 0.92 31.29 -6.78
C GLU A 136 0.48 30.44 -5.58
N GLU A 137 0.66 30.94 -4.36
CA GLU A 137 0.26 30.21 -3.16
C GLU A 137 -1.24 30.11 -3.03
N THR A 138 -1.95 31.22 -3.27
CA THR A 138 -3.42 31.26 -3.33
C THR A 138 -3.92 30.37 -4.47
N ALA A 139 -3.33 30.47 -5.65
CA ALA A 139 -3.72 29.63 -6.81
C ALA A 139 -3.61 28.12 -6.48
N LYS A 140 -2.53 27.70 -5.83
CA LYS A 140 -2.35 26.31 -5.37
C LYS A 140 -3.43 25.85 -4.40
N ASN A 141 -3.91 26.75 -3.54
CA ASN A 141 -4.89 26.41 -2.51
C ASN A 141 -6.35 26.51 -3.01
N THR A 142 -6.61 27.25 -4.09
CA THR A 142 -7.94 27.55 -4.61
C THR A 142 -8.25 26.90 -5.96
N ALA A 143 -7.31 26.17 -6.56
CA ALA A 143 -7.54 25.41 -7.78
C ALA A 143 -8.77 24.50 -7.61
N SER A 144 -9.74 24.62 -8.54
CA SER A 144 -11.06 24.00 -8.44
C SER A 144 -10.97 22.48 -8.26
N ILE A 145 -10.14 21.82 -9.05
CA ILE A 145 -9.99 20.36 -8.95
C ILE A 145 -9.44 19.90 -7.58
N LEU A 146 -8.59 20.72 -6.93
CA LEU A 146 -8.11 20.43 -5.58
C LEU A 146 -9.22 20.59 -4.55
N LEU A 147 -10.05 21.65 -4.67
CA LEU A 147 -11.18 21.85 -3.77
C LEU A 147 -12.20 20.71 -3.88
N GLN A 148 -12.44 20.20 -5.09
CA GLN A 148 -13.30 19.03 -5.30
C GLN A 148 -12.73 17.77 -4.65
N ALA A 149 -11.40 17.54 -4.71
CA ALA A 149 -10.78 16.42 -4.03
C ALA A 149 -10.87 16.55 -2.49
N LYS A 150 -10.77 17.77 -1.94
CA LYS A 150 -10.98 18.05 -0.51
C LYS A 150 -12.43 17.80 -0.10
N ASP A 151 -13.39 18.27 -0.91
CA ASP A 151 -14.82 18.01 -0.68
C ASP A 151 -15.14 16.52 -0.71
N MET A 152 -14.62 15.80 -1.71
CA MET A 152 -14.79 14.36 -1.82
C MET A 152 -14.27 13.62 -0.58
N LEU A 153 -13.13 14.05 -0.01
CA LEU A 153 -12.61 13.49 1.23
C LEU A 153 -13.56 13.75 2.42
N ILE A 154 -14.09 14.97 2.53
CA ILE A 154 -15.06 15.31 3.58
C ILE A 154 -16.33 14.44 3.43
N ARG A 155 -16.86 14.30 2.23
CA ARG A 155 -18.02 13.44 1.93
C ARG A 155 -17.73 11.97 2.24
N TRP A 156 -16.51 11.48 1.93
CA TRP A 156 -16.08 10.15 2.31
C TRP A 156 -16.12 9.95 3.84
N GLU A 157 -15.60 10.93 4.60
CA GLU A 157 -15.62 10.90 6.07
C GLU A 157 -17.03 10.98 6.65
N GLN A 158 -17.95 11.66 5.96
CA GLN A 158 -19.38 11.72 6.28
C GLN A 158 -20.16 10.49 5.81
N LYS A 159 -19.47 9.50 5.20
CA LYS A 159 -20.06 8.27 4.68
C LYS A 159 -21.11 8.49 3.58
N ASP A 160 -20.89 9.46 2.70
CA ASP A 160 -21.70 9.65 1.51
C ASP A 160 -21.68 8.37 0.65
N ALA A 161 -22.88 7.81 0.41
CA ALA A 161 -23.01 6.51 -0.24
C ALA A 161 -22.42 6.48 -1.68
N SER A 162 -22.53 7.58 -2.42
CA SER A 162 -22.01 7.66 -3.78
C SER A 162 -20.48 7.69 -3.79
N VAL A 163 -19.89 8.45 -2.88
CA VAL A 163 -18.41 8.54 -2.74
C VAL A 163 -17.83 7.23 -2.22
N LEU A 164 -18.49 6.59 -1.26
CA LEU A 164 -18.06 5.28 -0.77
C LEU A 164 -18.10 4.21 -1.87
N ALA A 165 -19.17 4.16 -2.66
CA ALA A 165 -19.30 3.20 -3.76
C ALA A 165 -18.20 3.38 -4.82
N LEU A 166 -17.85 4.64 -5.15
CA LEU A 166 -16.74 4.93 -6.07
C LEU A 166 -15.39 4.55 -5.45
N TRP A 167 -15.17 4.89 -4.19
CA TRP A 167 -13.97 4.56 -3.44
C TRP A 167 -13.75 3.04 -3.35
N GLU A 168 -14.79 2.27 -3.00
CA GLU A 168 -14.75 0.82 -2.97
C GLU A 168 -14.40 0.22 -4.34
N LYS A 169 -15.07 0.70 -5.39
CA LYS A 169 -14.86 0.27 -6.76
C LYS A 169 -13.40 0.49 -7.21
N MET A 170 -12.85 1.68 -7.00
CA MET A 170 -11.51 2.01 -7.46
C MET A 170 -10.43 1.31 -6.62
N ASN A 171 -10.63 1.19 -5.30
CA ASN A 171 -9.70 0.44 -4.46
C ASN A 171 -9.73 -1.07 -4.79
N ALA A 172 -10.88 -1.66 -5.11
CA ALA A 172 -10.95 -3.05 -5.55
C ALA A 172 -10.06 -3.28 -6.78
N TRP A 173 -10.09 -2.38 -7.77
CA TRP A 173 -9.20 -2.46 -8.93
C TRP A 173 -7.71 -2.41 -8.54
N VAL A 174 -7.37 -1.56 -7.58
CA VAL A 174 -5.97 -1.44 -7.10
C VAL A 174 -5.54 -2.69 -6.36
N TYR A 175 -6.39 -3.24 -5.50
CA TYR A 175 -6.09 -4.47 -4.74
C TYR A 175 -5.85 -5.65 -5.68
N GLU A 176 -6.71 -5.85 -6.69
CA GLU A 176 -6.50 -6.86 -7.73
C GLU A 176 -5.16 -6.66 -8.45
N GLY A 177 -4.82 -5.41 -8.77
CA GLY A 177 -3.55 -5.06 -9.39
C GLY A 177 -2.34 -5.32 -8.51
N PHE A 178 -2.41 -5.04 -7.21
CA PHE A 178 -1.34 -5.36 -6.27
C PHE A 178 -1.18 -6.86 -6.10
N ASP A 179 -2.28 -7.59 -5.97
CA ASP A 179 -2.28 -9.04 -5.80
C ASP A 179 -1.63 -9.77 -6.99
N GLU A 180 -1.91 -9.32 -8.22
CA GLU A 180 -1.22 -9.81 -9.41
C GLU A 180 0.31 -9.60 -9.30
N THR A 181 0.74 -8.42 -8.84
CA THR A 181 2.17 -8.12 -8.67
C THR A 181 2.80 -8.99 -7.59
N TYR A 182 2.15 -9.16 -6.44
CA TYR A 182 2.63 -10.00 -5.35
C TYR A 182 2.76 -11.46 -5.79
N LYS A 183 1.78 -11.99 -6.50
CA LYS A 183 1.84 -13.35 -7.08
C LYS A 183 3.03 -13.53 -8.01
N ARG A 184 3.29 -12.53 -8.88
CA ARG A 184 4.45 -12.58 -9.79
C ARG A 184 5.80 -12.49 -9.07
N LEU A 185 5.86 -11.80 -7.92
CA LEU A 185 7.05 -11.70 -7.09
C LEU A 185 7.24 -12.92 -6.16
N GLY A 186 6.24 -13.77 -6.03
CA GLY A 186 6.23 -14.85 -5.03
C GLY A 186 6.17 -14.32 -3.59
N VAL A 187 5.55 -13.15 -3.40
CA VAL A 187 5.38 -12.50 -2.10
C VAL A 187 3.96 -12.72 -1.60
N HIS A 188 3.81 -12.98 -0.32
CA HIS A 188 2.51 -13.16 0.34
C HIS A 188 2.51 -12.54 1.74
N PHE A 189 1.31 -12.34 2.30
CA PHE A 189 1.11 -11.78 3.62
C PHE A 189 0.10 -12.63 4.39
N ASP A 190 0.35 -12.83 5.68
CA ASP A 190 -0.57 -13.56 6.57
C ASP A 190 -1.75 -12.69 7.00
N SER A 191 -1.55 -11.36 7.04
CA SER A 191 -2.61 -10.40 7.34
C SER A 191 -2.48 -9.10 6.56
N TYR A 192 -3.65 -8.46 6.36
CA TYR A 192 -3.77 -7.17 5.71
C TYR A 192 -4.48 -6.20 6.65
N TYR A 193 -3.90 -5.02 6.82
CA TYR A 193 -4.55 -3.91 7.51
C TYR A 193 -4.82 -2.79 6.49
N TYR A 194 -5.98 -2.17 6.63
CA TYR A 194 -6.40 -1.07 5.76
C TYR A 194 -6.53 0.20 6.61
N GLU A 195 -5.93 1.29 6.16
CA GLU A 195 -5.98 2.55 6.90
C GLU A 195 -7.41 3.04 7.09
N SER A 196 -8.29 2.81 6.11
CA SER A 196 -9.72 3.11 6.22
C SER A 196 -10.40 2.49 7.44
N ASN A 197 -9.90 1.36 7.94
CA ASN A 197 -10.41 0.67 9.13
C ASN A 197 -9.64 1.02 10.40
N THR A 198 -8.34 1.30 10.28
CA THR A 198 -7.45 1.45 11.45
C THR A 198 -7.33 2.89 11.94
N TYR A 199 -7.55 3.90 11.08
CA TYR A 199 -7.40 5.31 11.46
C TYR A 199 -8.31 5.74 12.60
N VAL A 200 -9.49 5.13 12.73
CA VAL A 200 -10.43 5.43 13.81
C VAL A 200 -9.89 5.03 15.18
N LEU A 201 -9.11 3.95 15.24
CA LEU A 201 -8.47 3.47 16.48
C LEU A 201 -7.43 4.48 16.98
N GLY A 202 -6.75 5.17 16.07
CA GLY A 202 -5.77 6.21 16.40
C GLY A 202 -6.41 7.44 17.06
N LYS A 203 -7.67 7.77 16.74
CA LYS A 203 -8.35 8.91 17.33
C LYS A 203 -8.55 8.76 18.83
N GLU A 204 -8.93 7.58 19.28
CA GLU A 204 -9.12 7.28 20.71
C GLU A 204 -7.80 7.37 21.47
N ILE A 205 -6.73 6.80 20.91
CA ILE A 205 -5.37 6.85 21.49
C ILE A 205 -4.87 8.29 21.59
N VAL A 206 -5.10 9.11 20.55
CA VAL A 206 -4.71 10.53 20.56
C VAL A 206 -5.49 11.29 21.63
N THR A 207 -6.78 11.05 21.77
CA THR A 207 -7.61 11.69 22.81
C THR A 207 -7.13 11.29 24.20
N GLU A 208 -6.93 10.00 24.44
CA GLU A 208 -6.40 9.48 25.70
C GLU A 208 -5.02 10.07 26.04
N GLY A 209 -4.14 10.17 25.04
CA GLY A 209 -2.80 10.75 25.20
C GLY A 209 -2.82 12.24 25.53
N LEU A 210 -3.78 13.01 24.96
CA LEU A 210 -4.00 14.42 25.29
C LEU A 210 -4.55 14.56 26.74
N ASP A 211 -5.53 13.74 27.10
CA ASP A 211 -6.17 13.76 28.44
C ASP A 211 -5.16 13.39 29.53
N LYS A 212 -4.24 12.46 29.24
CA LYS A 212 -3.17 12.05 30.17
C LYS A 212 -1.95 12.99 30.13
N GLY A 213 -1.93 14.01 29.30
CA GLY A 213 -0.79 14.93 29.16
C GLY A 213 0.45 14.31 28.52
N VAL A 214 0.33 13.15 27.89
CA VAL A 214 1.42 12.49 27.13
C VAL A 214 1.60 13.16 25.76
N PHE A 215 0.49 13.62 25.17
CA PHE A 215 0.49 14.39 23.94
C PHE A 215 0.10 15.84 24.20
N PHE A 216 0.54 16.74 23.33
CA PHE A 216 0.17 18.16 23.38
C PHE A 216 -0.15 18.68 21.98
N LYS A 217 -1.11 19.61 21.91
CA LYS A 217 -1.40 20.33 20.66
C LYS A 217 -0.33 21.41 20.47
N LYS A 218 0.21 21.49 19.28
CA LYS A 218 1.17 22.50 18.88
C LYS A 218 0.47 23.68 18.20
#